data_03a652df22f400d5099b5b300e95e9e5
#
_entry.id   03a652df22f400d5099b5b300e95e9e5
#
_cell.length_a   1.000
_cell.length_b   1.000
_cell.length_c   1.000
_cell.angle_alpha   90.00
_cell.angle_beta   90.00
_cell.angle_gamma   90.00
#
_symmetry.space_group_name_H-M   'P 1'
#
loop_
_entity.id
_entity.type
_entity.pdbx_description
1 polymer ?
#
loop_
_entity_poly.entity_id
_entity_poly.type
_entity_poly.pdbx_seq_one_letter_code
_entity_poly.pdbx_strand_id
1 'polypeptide(L)'
;MHIRDWSRVEVSDSLGKFTQIGDGEKIISHLKDLGVTHVQILPSFEYAEKASNKMYNWGYNPFNYNVPETRYVQDGFKDGSQAVKEMRYMIGKLHENGISVIMDVVYNHTSGTGDASLYDLTVPGYFYRLNSDGTYSNGSGCGSEVATEHKMVRKFVVDSVKHWMLDYHINGFRFDLMGLHERDTMKEIYEECSKIDSNVMIYGEPWTGGKSKVKTGVSKSTVDLIVEDESVNGVGCFNDDFRDAIKGGVFNALEGGFVQGNSSRIMHIISGLQGSVRGRGGFTKKIGRGINYAECHDNHTLFDKLAITELNKNLNEDIFSLLSESQLENIKKEEKLAAALIFLAQGTPFINGGQEFMRTKRGNANSYMAPDIVNQIDISMKKKFSDVYNTYKALISFRKANKIEFGANENASAQMISPNVVKYVSGKFTVYFNSNSEPVSVSDSGKIIQINEKDGTYSVGKSVSVSSVPEKSFVIIQK
;
A
#
# COMPACT_ATOMS: atom_id res chain seq x y z
N MET A 1 1.65 2.25 7.46
CA MET A 1 1.79 2.07 8.93
C MET A 1 0.65 2.78 9.65
N HIS A 2 0.12 2.19 10.75
CA HIS A 2 -0.79 2.87 11.67
C HIS A 2 -0.03 3.23 12.96
N ILE A 3 -0.17 4.46 13.45
CA ILE A 3 0.63 4.93 14.62
C ILE A 3 0.43 4.02 15.83
N ARG A 4 -0.82 3.68 16.19
CA ARG A 4 -1.09 2.83 17.35
C ARG A 4 -0.55 1.40 17.19
N ASP A 5 -0.69 0.79 16.01
CA ASP A 5 -0.22 -0.57 15.76
C ASP A 5 1.29 -0.69 15.97
N TRP A 6 2.03 0.27 15.43
CA TRP A 6 3.48 0.28 15.47
C TRP A 6 4.03 0.80 16.79
N SER A 7 3.36 1.74 17.47
CA SER A 7 3.78 2.16 18.82
C SER A 7 3.84 0.99 19.80
N ARG A 8 3.00 -0.04 19.60
CA ARG A 8 2.99 -1.24 20.46
C ARG A 8 4.22 -2.14 20.29
N VAL A 9 5.01 -1.95 19.26
CA VAL A 9 6.34 -2.59 19.11
C VAL A 9 7.30 -2.09 20.19
N GLU A 10 7.20 -0.81 20.56
CA GLU A 10 8.03 -0.21 21.61
C GLU A 10 7.40 -0.38 23.00
N VAL A 11 6.10 -0.11 23.14
CA VAL A 11 5.35 -0.15 24.39
C VAL A 11 4.10 -0.98 24.19
N SER A 12 4.03 -2.16 24.79
CA SER A 12 3.03 -3.20 24.50
C SER A 12 1.57 -2.79 24.75
N ASP A 13 1.31 -1.83 25.63
CA ASP A 13 -0.01 -1.30 25.97
C ASP A 13 -0.26 0.11 25.42
N SER A 14 0.61 0.60 24.54
CA SER A 14 0.47 1.91 23.92
C SER A 14 -0.88 2.09 23.23
N LEU A 15 -1.45 3.28 23.39
CA LEU A 15 -2.62 3.74 22.62
C LEU A 15 -2.23 4.49 21.33
N GLY A 16 -0.95 4.50 20.97
CA GLY A 16 -0.41 5.20 19.80
C GLY A 16 0.13 6.58 20.14
N LYS A 17 1.42 6.80 19.92
CA LYS A 17 2.10 8.08 20.18
C LYS A 17 3.02 8.46 19.05
N PHE A 18 2.97 9.72 18.62
CA PHE A 18 3.92 10.25 17.62
C PHE A 18 5.37 10.08 18.07
N THR A 19 5.66 10.38 19.33
CA THR A 19 7.00 10.24 19.90
C THR A 19 7.50 8.80 19.92
N GLN A 20 6.62 7.82 20.16
CA GLN A 20 7.01 6.40 20.14
C GLN A 20 7.37 5.89 18.74
N ILE A 21 6.84 6.52 17.68
CA ILE A 21 7.31 6.25 16.31
C ILE A 21 8.64 6.94 16.07
N GLY A 22 8.76 8.22 16.44
CA GLY A 22 9.97 9.02 16.21
C GLY A 22 11.19 8.53 16.99
N ASP A 23 11.00 8.15 18.24
CA ASP A 23 12.06 7.64 19.15
C ASP A 23 12.16 6.11 19.12
N GLY A 24 11.29 5.44 18.39
CA GLY A 24 11.18 3.98 18.38
C GLY A 24 12.41 3.29 17.79
N GLU A 25 13.33 2.85 18.64
CA GLU A 25 14.58 2.21 18.20
C GLU A 25 14.30 0.92 17.41
N LYS A 26 13.37 0.08 17.87
CA LYS A 26 12.98 -1.15 17.17
C LYS A 26 12.31 -0.86 15.83
N ILE A 27 11.44 0.17 15.79
CA ILE A 27 10.75 0.58 14.59
C ILE A 27 11.72 1.11 13.55
N ILE A 28 12.54 2.08 13.92
CA ILE A 28 13.53 2.70 13.03
C ILE A 28 14.56 1.67 12.54
N SER A 29 15.07 0.84 13.44
CA SER A 29 16.00 -0.25 13.07
C SER A 29 15.36 -1.22 12.09
N HIS A 30 14.10 -1.59 12.30
CA HIS A 30 13.36 -2.48 11.40
C HIS A 30 13.20 -1.87 9.99
N LEU A 31 12.75 -0.62 9.90
CA LEU A 31 12.55 0.06 8.62
C LEU A 31 13.87 0.22 7.84
N LYS A 32 14.97 0.54 8.54
CA LYS A 32 16.31 0.64 7.95
C LYS A 32 16.85 -0.71 7.51
N ASP A 33 16.69 -1.74 8.33
CA ASP A 33 17.16 -3.11 8.04
C ASP A 33 16.40 -3.69 6.85
N LEU A 34 15.08 -3.50 6.77
CA LEU A 34 14.26 -3.89 5.63
C LEU A 34 14.63 -3.12 4.36
N GLY A 35 15.09 -1.87 4.53
CA GLY A 35 15.55 -1.03 3.43
C GLY A 35 14.44 -0.27 2.71
N VAL A 36 13.30 -0.01 3.33
CA VAL A 36 12.26 0.86 2.76
C VAL A 36 12.73 2.30 2.67
N THR A 37 12.16 3.07 1.73
CA THR A 37 12.53 4.48 1.49
C THR A 37 11.46 5.44 1.97
N HIS A 38 10.22 4.98 2.02
CA HIS A 38 9.05 5.76 2.38
C HIS A 38 8.16 4.97 3.34
N VAL A 39 7.51 5.65 4.26
CA VAL A 39 6.42 5.11 5.06
C VAL A 39 5.15 5.90 4.76
N GLN A 40 4.08 5.20 4.40
CA GLN A 40 2.74 5.76 4.37
C GLN A 40 2.12 5.59 5.75
N ILE A 41 1.72 6.69 6.37
CA ILE A 41 1.06 6.71 7.68
C ILE A 41 -0.44 6.85 7.45
N LEU A 42 -1.24 5.93 8.03
CA LEU A 42 -2.69 6.00 8.01
C LEU A 42 -3.17 7.34 8.59
N PRO A 43 -4.45 7.74 8.36
CA PRO A 43 -4.90 9.08 8.72
C PRO A 43 -4.46 9.49 10.11
N SER A 44 -3.75 10.60 10.19
CA SER A 44 -3.14 11.14 11.42
C SER A 44 -3.54 12.60 11.70
N PHE A 45 -4.48 13.12 10.92
CA PHE A 45 -5.24 14.34 11.25
C PHE A 45 -6.43 14.01 12.17
N GLU A 46 -7.06 15.03 12.72
CA GLU A 46 -8.17 14.87 13.66
C GLU A 46 -9.37 14.16 13.02
N TYR A 47 -9.78 13.06 13.62
CA TYR A 47 -10.95 12.29 13.23
C TYR A 47 -11.97 12.20 14.36
N ALA A 48 -13.26 12.03 14.00
CA ALA A 48 -14.34 12.07 14.96
C ALA A 48 -14.22 10.94 15.99
N GLU A 49 -14.51 11.32 17.23
CA GLU A 49 -14.52 10.42 18.36
C GLU A 49 -15.87 9.72 18.48
N LYS A 50 -15.87 8.39 18.53
CA LYS A 50 -17.04 7.62 18.92
C LYS A 50 -16.75 6.96 20.26
N ALA A 51 -17.45 7.41 21.29
CA ALA A 51 -17.64 6.81 22.59
C ALA A 51 -16.44 6.67 23.56
N SER A 52 -15.18 6.55 23.17
CA SER A 52 -14.04 6.67 24.09
C SER A 52 -12.70 6.79 23.36
N ASN A 53 -11.79 7.62 23.92
CA ASN A 53 -10.42 7.81 23.44
C ASN A 53 -9.57 6.52 23.44
N LYS A 54 -10.08 5.42 24.03
CA LYS A 54 -9.39 4.15 24.14
C LYS A 54 -9.75 3.19 23.02
N MET A 55 -10.81 3.45 22.26
CA MET A 55 -11.21 2.59 21.15
C MET A 55 -10.20 2.70 20.00
N TYR A 56 -9.90 1.57 19.40
CA TYR A 56 -9.11 1.51 18.19
C TYR A 56 -9.89 2.09 17.00
N ASN A 57 -9.23 2.86 16.14
CA ASN A 57 -9.79 3.33 14.89
C ASN A 57 -8.67 3.64 13.90
N TRP A 58 -8.84 3.29 12.62
CA TRP A 58 -7.87 3.63 11.58
C TRP A 58 -7.79 5.13 11.25
N GLY A 59 -8.83 5.91 11.58
CA GLY A 59 -8.85 7.34 11.35
C GLY A 59 -9.57 7.80 10.07
N TYR A 60 -10.18 6.89 9.30
CA TYR A 60 -10.95 7.25 8.09
C TYR A 60 -12.34 7.83 8.42
N ASN A 61 -12.40 8.74 9.37
CA ASN A 61 -13.59 9.43 9.80
C ASN A 61 -13.27 10.91 10.12
N PRO A 62 -12.79 11.68 9.13
CA PRO A 62 -12.19 13.00 9.36
C PRO A 62 -13.17 14.00 9.94
N PHE A 63 -12.70 14.73 10.95
CA PHE A 63 -13.41 15.85 11.56
C PHE A 63 -12.80 17.19 11.16
N ASN A 64 -11.47 17.31 11.25
CA ASN A 64 -10.73 18.47 10.82
C ASN A 64 -9.46 18.06 10.04
N TYR A 65 -9.36 18.46 8.77
CA TYR A 65 -8.27 18.05 7.88
C TYR A 65 -6.90 18.69 8.16
N ASN A 66 -6.87 19.80 8.93
CA ASN A 66 -5.67 20.65 9.02
C ASN A 66 -4.97 20.61 10.37
N VAL A 67 -5.37 19.72 11.26
CA VAL A 67 -4.74 19.57 12.58
C VAL A 67 -4.40 18.11 12.85
N PRO A 68 -3.25 17.83 13.51
CA PRO A 68 -2.88 16.48 13.89
C PRO A 68 -3.84 15.87 14.91
N GLU A 69 -3.95 14.56 14.90
CA GLU A 69 -4.77 13.81 15.85
C GLU A 69 -4.21 13.89 17.29
N THR A 70 -4.97 14.50 18.18
CA THR A 70 -4.54 14.74 19.56
C THR A 70 -4.45 13.49 20.42
N ARG A 71 -5.11 12.37 20.04
CA ARG A 71 -4.98 11.08 20.75
C ARG A 71 -3.59 10.47 20.64
N TYR A 72 -2.80 10.87 19.65
CA TYR A 72 -1.42 10.43 19.46
C TYR A 72 -0.39 11.29 20.19
N VAL A 73 -0.83 12.27 20.96
CA VAL A 73 0.02 13.09 21.83
C VAL A 73 0.40 12.31 23.09
N GLN A 74 1.61 12.53 23.59
CA GLN A 74 2.09 11.94 24.84
C GLN A 74 1.14 12.20 26.00
N ASP A 75 1.02 11.25 26.93
CA ASP A 75 0.09 11.36 28.05
C ASP A 75 0.38 12.58 28.92
N GLY A 76 -0.68 13.25 29.38
CA GLY A 76 -0.60 14.47 30.17
C GLY A 76 -0.68 15.77 29.36
N PHE A 77 -0.52 15.72 28.05
CA PHE A 77 -0.66 16.86 27.14
C PHE A 77 -1.92 16.70 26.29
N LYS A 78 -2.79 17.70 26.29
CA LYS A 78 -4.08 17.63 25.57
C LYS A 78 -4.37 18.86 24.72
N ASP A 79 -3.37 19.68 24.43
CA ASP A 79 -3.57 20.83 23.56
C ASP A 79 -3.06 20.56 22.12
N GLY A 80 -3.69 21.23 21.16
CA GLY A 80 -3.35 21.08 19.75
C GLY A 80 -1.91 21.52 19.42
N SER A 81 -1.31 22.41 20.22
CA SER A 81 0.07 22.86 19.99
C SER A 81 1.08 21.74 20.24
N GLN A 82 0.81 20.86 21.20
CA GLN A 82 1.65 19.71 21.48
C GLN A 82 1.53 18.67 20.36
N ALA A 83 0.34 18.45 19.81
CA ALA A 83 0.14 17.55 18.66
C ALA A 83 0.96 18.01 17.43
N VAL A 84 0.96 19.32 17.16
CA VAL A 84 1.80 19.92 16.10
C VAL A 84 3.29 19.63 16.33
N LYS A 85 3.80 19.87 17.55
CA LYS A 85 5.20 19.62 17.88
C LYS A 85 5.59 18.17 17.76
N GLU A 86 4.78 17.25 18.30
CA GLU A 86 5.10 15.82 18.32
C GLU A 86 4.98 15.17 16.93
N MET A 87 4.00 15.57 16.12
CA MET A 87 3.92 15.09 14.74
C MET A 87 5.11 15.57 13.89
N ARG A 88 5.49 16.84 14.02
CA ARG A 88 6.71 17.38 13.37
C ARG A 88 7.97 16.66 13.84
N TYR A 89 8.06 16.38 15.14
CA TYR A 89 9.17 15.61 15.71
C TYR A 89 9.26 14.22 15.11
N MET A 90 8.16 13.47 15.07
CA MET A 90 8.08 12.13 14.46
C MET A 90 8.58 12.16 13.02
N ILE A 91 8.06 13.09 12.20
CA ILE A 91 8.45 13.23 10.79
C ILE A 91 9.94 13.57 10.67
N GLY A 92 10.43 14.52 11.47
CA GLY A 92 11.85 14.87 11.51
C GLY A 92 12.75 13.69 11.84
N LYS A 93 12.34 12.86 12.81
CA LYS A 93 13.08 11.64 13.18
C LYS A 93 13.12 10.59 12.07
N LEU A 94 12.03 10.42 11.34
CA LEU A 94 12.02 9.55 10.16
C LEU A 94 12.95 10.10 9.07
N HIS A 95 12.93 11.40 8.81
CA HIS A 95 13.82 12.06 7.85
C HIS A 95 15.30 11.95 8.24
N GLU A 96 15.65 12.16 9.50
CA GLU A 96 17.02 11.96 10.03
C GLU A 96 17.56 10.55 9.75
N ASN A 97 16.65 9.57 9.62
CA ASN A 97 17.00 8.18 9.30
C ASN A 97 16.85 7.84 7.80
N GLY A 98 16.65 8.85 6.94
CA GLY A 98 16.54 8.69 5.49
C GLY A 98 15.22 8.07 5.02
N ILE A 99 14.16 8.19 5.83
CA ILE A 99 12.82 7.65 5.54
C ILE A 99 11.88 8.82 5.27
N SER A 100 11.36 8.90 4.06
CA SER A 100 10.34 9.87 3.65
C SER A 100 8.96 9.49 4.17
N VAL A 101 8.10 10.48 4.39
CA VAL A 101 6.76 10.28 4.95
C VAL A 101 5.68 10.63 3.94
N ILE A 102 4.77 9.69 3.70
CA ILE A 102 3.56 9.87 2.91
C ILE A 102 2.37 9.91 3.87
N MET A 103 1.53 10.92 3.76
CA MET A 103 0.33 11.04 4.57
C MET A 103 -0.88 10.49 3.82
N ASP A 104 -1.64 9.63 4.51
CA ASP A 104 -2.93 9.15 4.02
C ASP A 104 -4.00 10.21 4.30
N VAL A 105 -4.66 10.71 3.26
CA VAL A 105 -5.61 11.82 3.34
C VAL A 105 -6.99 11.43 2.85
N VAL A 106 -8.02 11.85 3.59
CA VAL A 106 -9.42 11.46 3.40
C VAL A 106 -10.27 12.69 3.04
N TYR A 107 -9.90 13.41 1.98
CA TYR A 107 -10.65 14.58 1.52
C TYR A 107 -11.95 14.26 0.79
N ASN A 108 -12.31 12.98 0.72
CA ASN A 108 -13.49 12.53 -0.03
C ASN A 108 -14.80 12.63 0.79
N HIS A 109 -14.74 12.61 2.12
CA HIS A 109 -15.89 12.75 3.02
C HIS A 109 -15.48 13.34 4.39
N THR A 110 -16.45 13.59 5.24
CA THR A 110 -16.26 13.97 6.65
C THR A 110 -17.10 13.10 7.56
N SER A 111 -16.79 13.11 8.84
CA SER A 111 -17.48 12.33 9.88
C SER A 111 -18.96 12.70 10.10
N GLY A 112 -19.37 13.88 9.62
CA GLY A 112 -20.74 14.38 9.74
C GLY A 112 -21.05 15.41 8.67
N THR A 113 -22.32 15.78 8.56
CA THR A 113 -22.87 16.81 7.66
C THR A 113 -23.80 17.71 8.43
N GLY A 114 -24.24 18.82 7.86
CA GLY A 114 -25.11 19.81 8.54
C GLY A 114 -24.47 20.33 9.83
N ASP A 115 -25.22 20.34 10.89
CA ASP A 115 -24.79 20.85 12.20
C ASP A 115 -23.63 20.05 12.83
N ALA A 116 -23.36 18.85 12.32
CA ALA A 116 -22.24 18.00 12.73
C ALA A 116 -20.98 18.22 11.90
N SER A 117 -20.96 19.14 10.95
CA SER A 117 -19.83 19.43 10.07
C SER A 117 -19.32 20.86 10.27
N LEU A 118 -18.03 21.02 10.55
CA LEU A 118 -17.38 22.33 10.59
C LEU A 118 -17.55 23.11 9.27
N TYR A 119 -17.62 22.40 8.15
CA TYR A 119 -17.69 22.98 6.81
C TYR A 119 -19.09 23.45 6.45
N ASP A 120 -20.14 22.69 6.79
CA ASP A 120 -21.52 23.12 6.58
C ASP A 120 -21.94 24.26 7.56
N LEU A 121 -21.40 24.28 8.78
CA LEU A 121 -21.58 25.39 9.69
C LEU A 121 -20.96 26.68 9.15
N THR A 122 -19.93 26.58 8.32
CA THR A 122 -19.28 27.76 7.70
C THR A 122 -20.03 28.22 6.46
N VAL A 123 -20.40 27.31 5.54
CA VAL A 123 -21.15 27.61 4.31
C VAL A 123 -22.12 26.45 4.02
N PRO A 124 -23.34 26.50 4.55
CA PRO A 124 -24.32 25.42 4.41
C PRO A 124 -24.57 25.02 2.95
N GLY A 125 -24.53 23.71 2.67
CA GLY A 125 -24.82 23.13 1.37
C GLY A 125 -23.80 23.39 0.27
N TYR A 126 -22.63 23.95 0.59
CA TYR A 126 -21.58 24.24 -0.42
C TYR A 126 -20.47 23.20 -0.47
N PHE A 127 -20.11 22.62 0.65
CA PHE A 127 -18.92 21.77 0.76
C PHE A 127 -19.15 20.36 0.20
N TYR A 128 -20.39 19.90 0.22
CA TYR A 128 -20.75 18.55 -0.17
C TYR A 128 -21.58 18.50 -1.46
N ARG A 129 -21.50 17.37 -2.17
CA ARG A 129 -22.41 17.06 -3.26
C ARG A 129 -23.78 16.70 -2.73
N LEU A 130 -24.81 17.25 -3.36
CA LEU A 130 -26.19 17.00 -2.99
C LEU A 130 -26.93 16.22 -4.09
N ASN A 131 -27.91 15.45 -3.69
CA ASN A 131 -28.91 14.86 -4.55
C ASN A 131 -29.92 15.95 -5.01
N SER A 132 -30.74 15.62 -6.00
CA SER A 132 -31.74 16.56 -6.53
C SER A 132 -32.82 16.96 -5.52
N ASP A 133 -33.02 16.18 -4.46
CA ASP A 133 -33.93 16.43 -3.35
C ASP A 133 -33.28 17.20 -2.19
N GLY A 134 -32.02 17.62 -2.33
CA GLY A 134 -31.26 18.36 -1.33
C GLY A 134 -30.61 17.49 -0.26
N THR A 135 -30.74 16.18 -0.29
CA THR A 135 -30.04 15.27 0.62
C THR A 135 -28.58 15.11 0.21
N TYR A 136 -27.69 14.74 1.15
CA TYR A 136 -26.27 14.52 0.86
C TYR A 136 -26.07 13.28 -0.01
N SER A 137 -25.27 13.43 -1.06
CA SER A 137 -24.81 12.30 -1.86
C SER A 137 -23.81 11.46 -1.07
N ASN A 138 -23.83 10.13 -1.22
CA ASN A 138 -23.04 9.19 -0.44
C ASN A 138 -22.12 8.32 -1.33
N GLY A 139 -21.35 8.97 -2.19
CA GLY A 139 -20.36 8.27 -3.03
C GLY A 139 -19.19 7.67 -2.25
N SER A 140 -18.94 8.13 -1.01
CA SER A 140 -17.95 7.54 -0.11
C SER A 140 -18.41 6.23 0.54
N GLY A 141 -19.72 6.01 0.65
CA GLY A 141 -20.29 4.96 1.51
C GLY A 141 -20.30 5.31 3.01
N CYS A 142 -19.79 6.53 3.37
CA CYS A 142 -19.64 6.99 4.75
C CYS A 142 -20.61 8.12 5.13
N GLY A 143 -21.62 8.40 4.30
CA GLY A 143 -22.68 9.37 4.60
C GLY A 143 -22.61 10.68 3.82
N SER A 144 -21.48 11.00 3.20
CA SER A 144 -21.32 12.22 2.40
C SER A 144 -20.28 12.05 1.30
N GLU A 145 -20.18 13.00 0.39
CA GLU A 145 -19.07 13.17 -0.54
C GLU A 145 -18.74 14.65 -0.72
N VAL A 146 -17.46 14.99 -0.65
CA VAL A 146 -16.98 16.38 -0.77
C VAL A 146 -17.00 16.83 -2.24
N ALA A 147 -17.54 18.05 -2.47
CA ALA A 147 -17.69 18.63 -3.81
C ALA A 147 -16.39 19.34 -4.26
N THR A 148 -15.35 18.56 -4.60
CA THR A 148 -14.04 19.10 -4.97
C THR A 148 -14.03 19.89 -6.28
N GLU A 149 -15.09 19.85 -7.07
CA GLU A 149 -15.35 20.72 -8.23
C GLU A 149 -15.70 22.16 -7.84
N HIS A 150 -16.19 22.41 -6.63
CA HIS A 150 -16.48 23.75 -6.16
C HIS A 150 -15.18 24.52 -5.89
N LYS A 151 -15.04 25.73 -6.46
CA LYS A 151 -13.78 26.48 -6.44
C LYS A 151 -13.17 26.66 -5.05
N MET A 152 -13.98 26.98 -4.03
CA MET A 152 -13.46 27.21 -2.69
C MET A 152 -13.15 25.90 -1.96
N VAL A 153 -13.88 24.81 -2.27
CA VAL A 153 -13.55 23.46 -1.76
C VAL A 153 -12.25 22.98 -2.36
N ARG A 154 -12.06 23.12 -3.68
CA ARG A 154 -10.80 22.83 -4.36
C ARG A 154 -9.64 23.60 -3.73
N LYS A 155 -9.81 24.96 -3.62
CA LYS A 155 -8.79 25.80 -2.98
C LYS A 155 -8.46 25.32 -1.57
N PHE A 156 -9.46 24.97 -0.77
CA PHE A 156 -9.28 24.47 0.59
C PHE A 156 -8.44 23.18 0.62
N VAL A 157 -8.74 22.21 -0.25
CA VAL A 157 -7.98 20.94 -0.33
C VAL A 157 -6.55 21.19 -0.80
N VAL A 158 -6.36 22.03 -1.83
CA VAL A 158 -5.02 22.42 -2.32
C VAL A 158 -4.20 23.10 -1.23
N ASP A 159 -4.79 24.08 -0.52
CA ASP A 159 -4.11 24.76 0.58
C ASP A 159 -3.79 23.79 1.74
N SER A 160 -4.67 22.83 2.00
CA SER A 160 -4.46 21.81 3.02
C SER A 160 -3.26 20.91 2.72
N VAL A 161 -3.14 20.37 1.50
CA VAL A 161 -1.96 19.55 1.15
C VAL A 161 -0.67 20.38 1.17
N LYS A 162 -0.71 21.66 0.74
CA LYS A 162 0.43 22.57 0.85
C LYS A 162 0.83 22.82 2.30
N HIS A 163 -0.15 22.99 3.20
CA HIS A 163 0.10 23.13 4.64
C HIS A 163 0.86 21.91 5.19
N TRP A 164 0.44 20.70 4.87
CA TRP A 164 1.14 19.49 5.30
C TRP A 164 2.55 19.39 4.74
N MET A 165 2.79 19.83 3.51
CA MET A 165 4.14 19.88 2.93
C MET A 165 5.02 20.93 3.57
N LEU A 166 4.52 22.17 3.70
CA LEU A 166 5.32 23.32 4.14
C LEU A 166 5.58 23.30 5.66
N ASP A 167 4.56 22.95 6.44
CA ASP A 167 4.62 23.03 7.90
C ASP A 167 5.06 21.72 8.57
N TYR A 168 4.87 20.58 7.92
CA TYR A 168 5.23 19.26 8.46
C TYR A 168 6.25 18.51 7.62
N HIS A 169 6.64 19.03 6.47
CA HIS A 169 7.60 18.41 5.54
C HIS A 169 7.17 17.01 5.04
N ILE A 170 5.87 16.82 4.81
CA ILE A 170 5.33 15.61 4.19
C ILE A 170 5.83 15.50 2.75
N ASN A 171 6.29 14.31 2.35
CA ASN A 171 6.92 14.05 1.06
C ASN A 171 5.94 13.53 -0.01
N GLY A 172 4.69 13.25 0.37
CA GLY A 172 3.68 12.77 -0.55
C GLY A 172 2.36 12.46 0.12
N PHE A 173 1.37 12.12 -0.69
CA PHE A 173 0.01 11.87 -0.22
C PHE A 173 -0.59 10.64 -0.89
N ARG A 174 -1.27 9.82 -0.09
CA ARG A 174 -2.19 8.79 -0.57
C ARG A 174 -3.62 9.30 -0.39
N PHE A 175 -4.37 9.42 -1.48
CA PHE A 175 -5.75 9.85 -1.45
C PHE A 175 -6.70 8.66 -1.31
N ASP A 176 -7.36 8.59 -0.17
CA ASP A 176 -8.46 7.67 0.07
C ASP A 176 -9.59 7.94 -0.92
N LEU A 177 -10.18 6.88 -1.50
CA LEU A 177 -11.24 7.00 -2.50
C LEU A 177 -10.99 8.14 -3.50
N MET A 178 -9.79 8.17 -4.10
CA MET A 178 -9.39 9.21 -5.05
C MET A 178 -10.39 9.37 -6.21
N GLY A 179 -11.16 8.31 -6.50
CA GLY A 179 -12.23 8.34 -7.48
C GLY A 179 -13.33 9.37 -7.20
N LEU A 180 -13.45 9.86 -5.98
CA LEU A 180 -14.39 10.91 -5.58
C LEU A 180 -13.87 12.33 -5.82
N HIS A 181 -12.59 12.50 -6.11
CA HIS A 181 -12.02 13.79 -6.46
C HIS A 181 -12.16 14.06 -7.95
N GLU A 182 -12.52 15.31 -8.27
CA GLU A 182 -12.53 15.77 -9.64
C GLU A 182 -11.10 15.82 -10.19
N ARG A 183 -10.90 15.43 -11.46
CA ARG A 183 -9.57 15.37 -12.08
C ARG A 183 -8.83 16.70 -12.08
N ASP A 184 -9.53 17.81 -12.31
CA ASP A 184 -8.91 19.15 -12.30
C ASP A 184 -8.42 19.53 -10.89
N THR A 185 -9.10 19.05 -9.84
CA THR A 185 -8.64 19.22 -8.46
C THR A 185 -7.36 18.43 -8.22
N MET A 186 -7.31 17.17 -8.64
CA MET A 186 -6.09 16.36 -8.52
C MET A 186 -4.92 16.92 -9.34
N LYS A 187 -5.22 17.51 -10.50
CA LYS A 187 -4.24 18.21 -11.34
C LYS A 187 -3.65 19.41 -10.60
N GLU A 188 -4.48 20.29 -10.06
CA GLU A 188 -4.04 21.47 -9.30
C GLU A 188 -3.23 21.08 -8.06
N ILE A 189 -3.66 20.03 -7.33
CA ILE A 189 -2.88 19.48 -6.22
C ILE A 189 -1.48 19.06 -6.69
N TYR A 190 -1.38 18.28 -7.77
CA TYR A 190 -0.08 17.83 -8.29
C TYR A 190 0.81 19.02 -8.71
N GLU A 191 0.24 19.97 -9.46
CA GLU A 191 0.96 21.14 -9.94
C GLU A 191 1.49 22.02 -8.79
N GLU A 192 0.66 22.26 -7.77
CA GLU A 192 1.07 23.09 -6.62
C GLU A 192 2.07 22.36 -5.71
N CYS A 193 1.87 21.09 -5.44
CA CYS A 193 2.80 20.29 -4.65
C CYS A 193 4.17 20.14 -5.35
N SER A 194 4.17 19.93 -6.66
CA SER A 194 5.41 19.80 -7.45
C SER A 194 6.25 21.08 -7.49
N LYS A 195 5.64 22.25 -7.26
CA LYS A 195 6.39 23.51 -7.09
C LYS A 195 7.14 23.56 -5.76
N ILE A 196 6.66 22.87 -4.74
CA ILE A 196 7.30 22.76 -3.42
C ILE A 196 8.40 21.70 -3.45
N ASP A 197 8.06 20.49 -3.96
CA ASP A 197 9.00 19.39 -4.15
C ASP A 197 8.69 18.65 -5.46
N SER A 198 9.60 18.72 -6.43
CA SER A 198 9.46 18.04 -7.72
C SER A 198 9.42 16.50 -7.62
N ASN A 199 9.84 15.94 -6.49
CA ASN A 199 9.81 14.51 -6.21
C ASN A 199 8.57 14.06 -5.39
N VAL A 200 7.63 14.98 -5.13
CA VAL A 200 6.42 14.67 -4.37
C VAL A 200 5.70 13.44 -4.94
N MET A 201 5.35 12.49 -4.07
CA MET A 201 4.58 11.31 -4.45
C MET A 201 3.10 11.55 -4.19
N ILE A 202 2.29 11.56 -5.26
CA ILE A 202 0.83 11.66 -5.17
C ILE A 202 0.21 10.45 -5.84
N TYR A 203 -0.58 9.70 -5.09
CA TYR A 203 -1.31 8.54 -5.58
C TYR A 203 -2.56 8.27 -4.73
N GLY A 204 -3.42 7.38 -5.16
CA GLY A 204 -4.59 7.04 -4.40
C GLY A 204 -5.39 5.89 -4.99
N GLU A 205 -6.59 5.71 -4.47
CA GLU A 205 -7.52 4.68 -4.90
C GLU A 205 -8.35 5.16 -6.08
N PRO A 206 -8.25 4.51 -7.27
CA PRO A 206 -8.94 4.96 -8.47
C PRO A 206 -10.40 4.47 -8.54
N TRP A 207 -11.11 4.48 -7.41
CA TRP A 207 -12.50 4.05 -7.26
C TRP A 207 -13.25 4.90 -6.23
N THR A 208 -14.56 4.64 -6.11
CA THR A 208 -15.48 5.24 -5.13
C THR A 208 -15.98 4.16 -4.17
N GLY A 209 -16.47 4.56 -2.99
CA GLY A 209 -17.08 3.64 -2.02
C GLY A 209 -18.52 3.25 -2.37
N GLY A 210 -19.21 4.09 -3.18
CA GLY A 210 -20.59 3.90 -3.60
C GLY A 210 -20.92 4.68 -4.87
N LYS A 211 -22.20 4.86 -5.15
CA LYS A 211 -22.66 5.64 -6.31
C LYS A 211 -22.40 7.13 -6.08
N SER A 212 -21.47 7.69 -6.82
CA SER A 212 -21.06 9.09 -6.71
C SER A 212 -21.80 10.00 -7.68
N LYS A 213 -21.85 11.31 -7.34
CA LYS A 213 -22.29 12.41 -8.21
C LYS A 213 -21.13 13.13 -8.90
N VAL A 214 -19.89 12.76 -8.64
CA VAL A 214 -18.74 13.33 -9.34
C VAL A 214 -18.86 13.09 -10.86
N LYS A 215 -18.66 14.15 -11.65
CA LYS A 215 -18.80 14.06 -13.11
C LYS A 215 -17.52 13.58 -13.79
N THR A 216 -16.39 14.08 -13.35
CA THR A 216 -15.07 13.81 -13.93
C THR A 216 -14.12 13.27 -12.87
N GLY A 217 -14.56 12.25 -12.13
CA GLY A 217 -13.79 11.59 -11.10
C GLY A 217 -12.58 10.81 -11.65
N VAL A 218 -11.65 10.51 -10.77
CA VAL A 218 -10.47 9.73 -11.10
C VAL A 218 -10.80 8.23 -11.16
N SER A 219 -10.28 7.56 -12.18
CA SER A 219 -10.34 6.10 -12.32
C SER A 219 -9.06 5.59 -12.97
N LYS A 220 -8.85 4.28 -12.97
CA LYS A 220 -7.72 3.67 -13.73
C LYS A 220 -7.68 4.14 -15.19
N SER A 221 -8.83 4.29 -15.84
CA SER A 221 -8.89 4.71 -17.24
C SER A 221 -8.60 6.21 -17.45
N THR A 222 -8.72 7.03 -16.40
CA THR A 222 -8.61 8.50 -16.49
C THR A 222 -7.42 9.08 -15.73
N VAL A 223 -6.67 8.28 -14.97
CA VAL A 223 -5.52 8.75 -14.18
C VAL A 223 -4.48 9.48 -15.02
N ASP A 224 -4.24 9.03 -16.24
CA ASP A 224 -3.32 9.70 -17.18
C ASP A 224 -3.80 11.07 -17.67
N LEU A 225 -5.11 11.37 -17.52
CA LEU A 225 -5.70 12.66 -17.91
C LEU A 225 -5.53 13.73 -16.83
N ILE A 226 -5.04 13.37 -15.65
CA ILE A 226 -4.73 14.31 -14.58
C ILE A 226 -3.48 15.11 -14.96
N VAL A 227 -2.42 14.42 -15.38
CA VAL A 227 -1.15 15.00 -15.83
C VAL A 227 -0.78 14.32 -17.13
N GLU A 228 -0.99 15.00 -18.24
CA GLU A 228 -0.75 14.46 -19.58
C GLU A 228 0.73 14.48 -19.97
N ASP A 229 1.52 15.36 -19.34
CA ASP A 229 2.96 15.43 -19.55
C ASP A 229 3.67 14.16 -19.07
N GLU A 230 4.18 13.38 -20.01
CA GLU A 230 4.89 12.14 -19.75
C GLU A 230 6.34 12.33 -19.25
N SER A 231 6.87 13.56 -19.30
CA SER A 231 8.20 13.87 -18.77
C SER A 231 8.25 13.92 -17.24
N VAL A 232 7.09 14.11 -16.57
CA VAL A 232 6.96 14.17 -15.11
C VAL A 232 6.32 12.89 -14.55
N ASN A 233 6.46 12.69 -13.23
CA ASN A 233 5.90 11.51 -12.57
C ASN A 233 4.37 11.44 -12.64
N GLY A 234 3.69 12.56 -12.41
CA GLY A 234 2.22 12.64 -12.41
C GLY A 234 1.60 11.97 -11.19
N VAL A 235 0.29 11.71 -11.26
CA VAL A 235 -0.49 11.07 -10.21
C VAL A 235 -0.56 9.56 -10.45
N GLY A 236 -0.23 8.77 -9.43
CA GLY A 236 -0.32 7.33 -9.46
C GLY A 236 -1.63 6.79 -8.88
N CYS A 237 -1.88 5.49 -9.06
CA CYS A 237 -2.99 4.82 -8.41
C CYS A 237 -2.68 3.34 -8.10
N PHE A 238 -3.39 2.81 -7.12
CA PHE A 238 -3.29 1.42 -6.73
C PHE A 238 -3.70 0.48 -7.87
N ASN A 239 -2.92 -0.59 -8.06
CA ASN A 239 -3.10 -1.60 -9.08
C ASN A 239 -3.82 -2.82 -8.51
N ASP A 240 -5.13 -2.71 -8.31
CA ASP A 240 -5.98 -3.77 -7.77
C ASP A 240 -6.08 -4.99 -8.70
N ASP A 241 -5.94 -4.80 -10.02
CA ASP A 241 -5.90 -5.93 -10.97
C ASP A 241 -4.70 -6.84 -10.71
N PHE A 242 -3.52 -6.25 -10.45
CA PHE A 242 -2.32 -7.02 -10.12
C PHE A 242 -2.41 -7.64 -8.74
N ARG A 243 -2.92 -6.89 -7.73
CA ARG A 243 -3.20 -7.41 -6.38
C ARG A 243 -4.06 -8.67 -6.43
N ASP A 244 -5.21 -8.59 -7.11
CA ASP A 244 -6.16 -9.69 -7.18
C ASP A 244 -5.64 -10.85 -8.03
N ALA A 245 -4.79 -10.56 -9.03
CA ALA A 245 -4.12 -11.61 -9.78
C ALA A 245 -3.08 -12.35 -8.92
N ILE A 246 -2.37 -11.67 -8.03
CA ILE A 246 -1.37 -12.30 -7.14
C ILE A 246 -2.05 -13.22 -6.11
N LYS A 247 -3.01 -12.69 -5.32
CA LYS A 247 -3.55 -13.37 -4.12
C LYS A 247 -5.00 -13.85 -4.23
N GLY A 248 -5.68 -13.60 -5.36
CA GLY A 248 -7.12 -13.81 -5.51
C GLY A 248 -7.94 -12.58 -5.13
N GLY A 249 -9.20 -12.53 -5.59
CA GLY A 249 -10.09 -11.40 -5.37
C GLY A 249 -10.36 -11.13 -3.89
N VAL A 250 -10.36 -9.85 -3.50
CA VAL A 250 -10.55 -9.45 -2.09
C VAL A 250 -11.98 -9.59 -1.61
N PHE A 251 -12.96 -9.62 -2.51
CA PHE A 251 -14.38 -9.82 -2.19
C PHE A 251 -14.80 -11.29 -2.13
N ASN A 252 -13.91 -12.21 -2.50
CA ASN A 252 -14.09 -13.64 -2.34
C ASN A 252 -12.90 -14.21 -1.57
N ALA A 253 -13.10 -14.42 -0.27
CA ALA A 253 -12.01 -14.87 0.62
C ALA A 253 -11.42 -16.23 0.21
N LEU A 254 -12.22 -17.12 -0.38
CA LEU A 254 -11.82 -18.47 -0.78
C LEU A 254 -11.20 -18.54 -2.19
N GLU A 255 -11.25 -17.46 -2.98
CA GLU A 255 -10.63 -17.41 -4.31
C GLU A 255 -9.11 -17.27 -4.19
N GLY A 256 -8.36 -18.28 -4.63
CA GLY A 256 -6.90 -18.20 -4.72
C GLY A 256 -6.42 -17.39 -5.92
N GLY A 257 -5.21 -16.83 -5.84
CA GLY A 257 -4.53 -16.12 -6.92
C GLY A 257 -3.43 -16.94 -7.59
N PHE A 258 -2.62 -16.27 -8.40
CA PHE A 258 -1.50 -16.88 -9.13
C PHE A 258 -0.55 -17.62 -8.18
N VAL A 259 -0.17 -17.05 -7.04
CA VAL A 259 0.77 -17.69 -6.11
C VAL A 259 0.26 -19.02 -5.55
N GLN A 260 -1.06 -19.24 -5.62
CA GLN A 260 -1.73 -20.48 -5.23
C GLN A 260 -2.09 -21.38 -6.43
N GLY A 261 -1.52 -21.11 -7.61
CA GLY A 261 -1.73 -21.93 -8.82
C GLY A 261 -3.01 -21.59 -9.61
N ASN A 262 -3.65 -20.46 -9.34
CA ASN A 262 -4.80 -19.99 -10.12
C ASN A 262 -4.35 -18.97 -11.18
N SER A 263 -4.27 -19.41 -12.45
CA SER A 263 -3.89 -18.57 -13.58
C SER A 263 -5.05 -17.88 -14.30
N SER A 264 -6.26 -17.89 -13.74
CA SER A 264 -7.43 -17.26 -14.38
C SER A 264 -7.21 -15.76 -14.70
N ARG A 265 -6.35 -15.08 -13.92
CA ARG A 265 -6.00 -13.67 -14.10
C ARG A 265 -4.55 -13.49 -14.59
N ILE A 266 -3.99 -14.46 -15.30
CA ILE A 266 -2.57 -14.46 -15.72
C ILE A 266 -2.19 -13.21 -16.54
N MET A 267 -3.13 -12.66 -17.32
CA MET A 267 -2.88 -11.46 -18.11
C MET A 267 -2.62 -10.23 -17.23
N HIS A 268 -3.21 -10.15 -16.01
CA HIS A 268 -2.93 -9.09 -15.06
C HIS A 268 -1.56 -9.28 -14.38
N ILE A 269 -1.09 -10.54 -14.19
CA ILE A 269 0.29 -10.81 -13.77
C ILE A 269 1.27 -10.31 -14.85
N ILE A 270 1.05 -10.69 -16.10
CA ILE A 270 1.89 -10.28 -17.23
C ILE A 270 1.92 -8.76 -17.38
N SER A 271 0.74 -8.13 -17.37
CA SER A 271 0.62 -6.68 -17.47
C SER A 271 1.27 -5.96 -16.27
N GLY A 272 1.04 -6.45 -15.04
CA GLY A 272 1.61 -5.89 -13.82
C GLY A 272 3.14 -5.91 -13.82
N LEU A 273 3.74 -7.05 -14.21
CA LEU A 273 5.20 -7.17 -14.37
C LEU A 273 5.77 -6.15 -15.36
N GLN A 274 5.01 -5.78 -16.38
CA GLN A 274 5.39 -4.79 -17.40
C GLN A 274 4.98 -3.35 -17.05
N GLY A 275 4.58 -3.08 -15.80
CA GLY A 275 4.22 -1.74 -15.29
C GLY A 275 2.80 -1.31 -15.64
N SER A 276 1.93 -2.23 -15.99
CA SER A 276 0.51 -2.00 -16.32
C SER A 276 0.27 -0.94 -17.39
N VAL A 277 1.13 -0.91 -18.42
CA VAL A 277 1.08 0.07 -19.50
C VAL A 277 0.00 -0.30 -20.52
N ARG A 278 -0.71 0.71 -21.04
CA ARG A 278 -1.65 0.56 -22.16
C ARG A 278 -0.96 -0.07 -23.37
N GLY A 279 -1.67 -0.90 -24.11
CA GLY A 279 -1.09 -1.70 -25.18
C GLY A 279 -0.45 -3.02 -24.73
N ARG A 280 -0.26 -3.21 -23.41
CA ARG A 280 0.22 -4.45 -22.78
C ARG A 280 -0.80 -4.99 -21.74
N GLY A 281 -2.08 -4.68 -21.93
CA GLY A 281 -3.16 -5.10 -21.04
C GLY A 281 -3.30 -4.27 -19.75
N GLY A 282 -2.61 -3.14 -19.65
CA GLY A 282 -2.64 -2.26 -18.50
C GLY A 282 -3.50 -1.00 -18.69
N PHE A 283 -3.42 -0.10 -17.72
CA PHE A 283 -4.30 1.07 -17.62
C PHE A 283 -3.56 2.43 -17.70
N THR A 284 -2.25 2.47 -17.52
CA THR A 284 -1.46 3.72 -17.56
C THR A 284 -0.72 3.90 -18.88
N LYS A 285 -0.39 5.14 -19.25
CA LYS A 285 0.53 5.45 -20.35
C LYS A 285 1.99 5.34 -19.92
N LYS A 286 2.28 5.59 -18.64
CA LYS A 286 3.64 5.68 -18.09
C LYS A 286 3.86 4.64 -16.99
N ILE A 287 4.96 3.89 -17.11
CA ILE A 287 5.46 3.05 -16.03
C ILE A 287 5.71 3.93 -14.79
N GLY A 288 5.38 3.42 -13.61
CA GLY A 288 5.54 4.15 -12.34
C GLY A 288 4.27 4.78 -11.80
N ARG A 289 3.23 4.99 -12.62
CA ARG A 289 1.91 5.43 -12.15
C ARG A 289 1.08 4.32 -11.50
N GLY A 290 1.44 3.05 -11.68
CA GLY A 290 0.85 1.91 -10.99
C GLY A 290 1.57 1.62 -9.67
N ILE A 291 0.82 1.56 -8.56
CA ILE A 291 1.33 1.11 -7.26
C ILE A 291 1.07 -0.39 -7.15
N ASN A 292 2.14 -1.18 -7.19
CA ASN A 292 2.09 -2.64 -7.15
C ASN A 292 2.08 -3.14 -5.71
N TYR A 293 1.06 -3.90 -5.33
CA TYR A 293 0.87 -4.39 -3.97
C TYR A 293 0.11 -5.72 -3.96
N ALA A 294 0.17 -6.44 -2.86
CA ALA A 294 -0.69 -7.59 -2.58
C ALA A 294 -1.52 -7.37 -1.31
N GLU A 295 -1.07 -6.48 -0.42
CA GLU A 295 -1.72 -6.18 0.85
C GLU A 295 -1.70 -4.68 1.12
N CYS A 296 -2.80 -4.14 1.66
CA CYS A 296 -2.89 -2.85 2.32
C CYS A 296 -3.58 -3.03 3.68
N HIS A 297 -4.01 -1.93 4.32
CA HIS A 297 -4.74 -2.02 5.60
C HIS A 297 -6.14 -2.63 5.45
N ASP A 298 -6.78 -2.45 4.29
CA ASP A 298 -8.08 -3.03 3.93
C ASP A 298 -8.00 -4.51 3.59
N ASN A 299 -9.10 -5.22 3.80
CA ASN A 299 -9.28 -6.63 3.54
C ASN A 299 -8.33 -7.53 4.37
N HIS A 300 -8.22 -8.80 4.01
CA HIS A 300 -7.32 -9.73 4.68
C HIS A 300 -5.85 -9.36 4.44
N THR A 301 -4.99 -9.58 5.44
CA THR A 301 -3.54 -9.60 5.21
C THR A 301 -3.20 -10.63 4.13
N LEU A 302 -2.02 -10.56 3.54
CA LEU A 302 -1.62 -11.56 2.56
C LEU A 302 -1.60 -12.96 3.21
N PHE A 303 -0.98 -13.08 4.39
CA PHE A 303 -0.96 -14.33 5.15
C PHE A 303 -2.37 -14.87 5.44
N ASP A 304 -3.28 -14.03 5.97
CA ASP A 304 -4.65 -14.48 6.28
C ASP A 304 -5.37 -14.95 5.02
N LYS A 305 -5.22 -14.24 3.90
CA LYS A 305 -5.82 -14.59 2.61
C LYS A 305 -5.32 -15.94 2.09
N LEU A 306 -4.00 -16.15 2.13
CA LEU A 306 -3.39 -17.41 1.69
C LEU A 306 -3.82 -18.58 2.57
N ALA A 307 -3.83 -18.39 3.89
CA ALA A 307 -4.23 -19.40 4.84
C ALA A 307 -5.71 -19.76 4.76
N ILE A 308 -6.60 -18.79 4.62
CA ILE A 308 -8.04 -18.98 4.42
C ILE A 308 -8.30 -19.80 3.15
N THR A 309 -7.59 -19.52 2.08
CA THR A 309 -7.71 -20.26 0.83
C THR A 309 -7.16 -21.68 0.96
N GLU A 310 -5.99 -21.85 1.61
CA GLU A 310 -5.37 -23.16 1.86
C GLU A 310 -6.27 -24.06 2.72
N LEU A 311 -6.90 -23.48 3.76
CA LEU A 311 -7.83 -24.20 4.64
C LEU A 311 -9.24 -24.33 4.03
N ASN A 312 -9.51 -23.65 2.92
CA ASN A 312 -10.83 -23.56 2.27
C ASN A 312 -11.95 -23.19 3.26
N LYS A 313 -11.67 -22.26 4.19
CA LYS A 313 -12.60 -21.90 5.27
C LYS A 313 -12.42 -20.44 5.65
N ASN A 314 -13.50 -19.66 5.72
CA ASN A 314 -13.49 -18.34 6.33
C ASN A 314 -13.21 -18.44 7.82
N LEU A 315 -12.27 -17.64 8.30
CA LEU A 315 -11.78 -17.66 9.68
C LEU A 315 -11.81 -16.26 10.28
N ASN A 316 -12.03 -16.19 11.58
CA ASN A 316 -11.90 -14.98 12.38
C ASN A 316 -11.34 -15.37 13.77
N GLU A 317 -10.18 -16.02 13.76
CA GLU A 317 -9.54 -16.62 14.92
C GLU A 317 -8.02 -16.71 14.72
N ASP A 318 -7.29 -17.30 15.64
CA ASP A 318 -5.86 -17.53 15.50
C ASP A 318 -5.58 -18.58 14.41
N ILE A 319 -5.24 -18.11 13.22
CA ILE A 319 -5.04 -18.95 12.03
C ILE A 319 -3.80 -19.85 12.17
N PHE A 320 -2.73 -19.37 12.81
CA PHE A 320 -1.50 -20.16 12.95
C PHE A 320 -1.73 -21.50 13.67
N SER A 321 -2.65 -21.54 14.62
CA SER A 321 -2.98 -22.77 15.36
C SER A 321 -3.74 -23.81 14.55
N LEU A 322 -4.29 -23.43 13.41
CA LEU A 322 -5.10 -24.28 12.54
C LEU A 322 -4.30 -24.91 11.38
N LEU A 323 -3.11 -24.38 11.10
CA LEU A 323 -2.26 -24.84 10.01
C LEU A 323 -1.36 -25.99 10.44
N SER A 324 -1.30 -27.03 9.61
CA SER A 324 -0.24 -28.02 9.70
C SER A 324 1.10 -27.40 9.29
N GLU A 325 2.21 -28.02 9.68
CA GLU A 325 3.55 -27.58 9.29
C GLU A 325 3.72 -27.52 7.77
N SER A 326 3.22 -28.51 7.04
CA SER A 326 3.30 -28.54 5.57
C SER A 326 2.49 -27.41 4.91
N GLN A 327 1.30 -27.09 5.44
CA GLN A 327 0.50 -25.97 4.95
C GLN A 327 1.21 -24.63 5.22
N LEU A 328 1.80 -24.47 6.41
CA LEU A 328 2.54 -23.26 6.74
C LEU A 328 3.76 -23.09 5.82
N GLU A 329 4.52 -24.15 5.54
CA GLU A 329 5.64 -24.10 4.59
C GLU A 329 5.18 -23.78 3.16
N ASN A 330 4.02 -24.29 2.73
CA ASN A 330 3.43 -23.93 1.45
C ASN A 330 3.10 -22.44 1.39
N ILE A 331 2.44 -21.90 2.41
CA ILE A 331 2.09 -20.47 2.51
C ILE A 331 3.37 -19.59 2.51
N LYS A 332 4.44 -20.00 3.18
CA LYS A 332 5.72 -19.28 3.15
C LYS A 332 6.31 -19.18 1.73
N LYS A 333 6.20 -20.25 0.92
CA LYS A 333 6.60 -20.21 -0.50
C LYS A 333 5.75 -19.22 -1.29
N GLU A 334 4.44 -19.22 -1.06
CA GLU A 334 3.49 -18.32 -1.71
C GLU A 334 3.74 -16.85 -1.34
N GLU A 335 4.04 -16.55 -0.07
CA GLU A 335 4.46 -15.21 0.41
C GLU A 335 5.73 -14.72 -0.28
N LYS A 336 6.75 -15.57 -0.38
CA LYS A 336 8.01 -15.25 -1.06
C LYS A 336 7.80 -15.03 -2.57
N LEU A 337 6.93 -15.83 -3.21
CA LEU A 337 6.57 -15.66 -4.62
C LEU A 337 5.81 -14.35 -4.86
N ALA A 338 4.88 -13.98 -3.96
CA ALA A 338 4.17 -12.70 -4.00
C ALA A 338 5.13 -11.52 -3.85
N ALA A 339 6.08 -11.60 -2.92
CA ALA A 339 7.13 -10.59 -2.75
C ALA A 339 7.95 -10.42 -4.04
N ALA A 340 8.35 -11.51 -4.67
CA ALA A 340 9.11 -11.46 -5.93
C ALA A 340 8.31 -10.80 -7.05
N LEU A 341 7.02 -11.09 -7.19
CA LEU A 341 6.15 -10.42 -8.16
C LEU A 341 6.07 -8.92 -7.91
N ILE A 342 5.93 -8.47 -6.66
CA ILE A 342 5.84 -7.06 -6.30
C ILE A 342 7.17 -6.33 -6.55
N PHE A 343 8.28 -6.87 -6.06
CA PHE A 343 9.57 -6.18 -6.08
C PHE A 343 10.31 -6.28 -7.42
N LEU A 344 10.00 -7.26 -8.26
CA LEU A 344 10.63 -7.39 -9.59
C LEU A 344 9.77 -6.80 -10.72
N ALA A 345 8.51 -6.44 -10.46
CA ALA A 345 7.66 -5.74 -11.42
C ALA A 345 8.16 -4.32 -11.71
N GLN A 346 7.83 -3.80 -12.88
CA GLN A 346 8.00 -2.38 -13.21
C GLN A 346 7.00 -1.53 -12.38
N GLY A 347 7.36 -0.30 -12.06
CA GLY A 347 6.52 0.62 -11.28
C GLY A 347 6.92 0.69 -9.80
N THR A 348 6.02 1.18 -8.96
CA THR A 348 6.29 1.44 -7.54
C THR A 348 5.79 0.28 -6.67
N PRO A 349 6.68 -0.43 -5.95
CA PRO A 349 6.26 -1.47 -5.02
C PRO A 349 5.72 -0.87 -3.72
N PHE A 350 4.69 -1.50 -3.17
CA PHE A 350 4.10 -1.17 -1.88
C PHE A 350 3.83 -2.45 -1.10
N ILE A 351 4.13 -2.43 0.21
CA ILE A 351 3.77 -3.48 1.16
C ILE A 351 3.10 -2.87 2.39
N ASN A 352 2.16 -3.57 2.98
CA ASN A 352 1.63 -3.22 4.28
C ASN A 352 2.62 -3.63 5.36
N GLY A 353 2.83 -2.78 6.35
CA GLY A 353 3.81 -3.07 7.41
C GLY A 353 3.43 -4.31 8.21
N GLY A 354 4.35 -5.27 8.26
CA GLY A 354 4.15 -6.61 8.82
C GLY A 354 3.96 -7.71 7.78
N GLN A 355 3.61 -7.37 6.54
CA GLN A 355 3.52 -8.35 5.45
C GLN A 355 4.82 -9.14 5.29
N GLU A 356 5.96 -8.47 5.46
CA GLU A 356 7.29 -9.03 5.33
C GLU A 356 7.66 -10.10 6.40
N PHE A 357 6.84 -10.26 7.42
CA PHE A 357 6.97 -11.32 8.42
C PHE A 357 5.63 -12.00 8.75
N MET A 358 4.75 -12.09 7.74
CA MET A 358 3.49 -12.86 7.79
C MET A 358 2.53 -12.38 8.88
N ARG A 359 2.32 -11.05 8.99
CA ARG A 359 1.34 -10.46 9.92
C ARG A 359 -0.04 -11.05 9.69
N THR A 360 -0.70 -11.44 10.79
CA THR A 360 -2.12 -11.82 10.79
C THR A 360 -2.98 -10.75 11.44
N LYS A 361 -4.17 -10.57 10.93
CA LYS A 361 -5.30 -9.91 11.57
C LYS A 361 -6.35 -10.93 12.03
N ARG A 362 -5.92 -12.16 12.24
CA ARG A 362 -6.77 -13.29 12.68
C ARG A 362 -7.94 -13.57 11.73
N GLY A 363 -7.73 -13.36 10.42
CA GLY A 363 -8.77 -13.50 9.40
C GLY A 363 -9.78 -12.37 9.34
N ASN A 364 -9.59 -11.29 10.10
CA ASN A 364 -10.50 -10.14 10.07
C ASN A 364 -10.24 -9.28 8.84
N ALA A 365 -11.17 -9.28 7.89
CA ALA A 365 -11.08 -8.50 6.65
C ALA A 365 -11.41 -7.01 6.83
N ASN A 366 -12.04 -6.60 7.94
CA ASN A 366 -12.44 -5.22 8.18
C ASN A 366 -12.16 -4.82 9.63
N SER A 367 -10.89 -4.61 9.93
CA SER A 367 -10.40 -4.43 11.29
C SER A 367 -10.34 -2.97 11.78
N TYR A 368 -11.02 -2.03 11.09
CA TYR A 368 -10.91 -0.59 11.36
C TYR A 368 -11.26 -0.14 12.77
N MET A 369 -12.11 -0.88 13.47
CA MET A 369 -12.46 -0.71 14.90
C MET A 369 -12.24 -1.99 15.73
N ALA A 370 -11.53 -2.98 15.17
CA ALA A 370 -11.22 -4.19 15.91
C ALA A 370 -10.22 -3.89 17.05
N PRO A 371 -10.22 -4.69 18.13
CA PRO A 371 -9.32 -4.46 19.25
C PRO A 371 -7.84 -4.62 18.87
N ASP A 372 -6.96 -4.07 19.73
CA ASP A 372 -5.51 -4.09 19.51
C ASP A 372 -4.94 -5.46 19.21
N ILE A 373 -5.45 -6.52 19.84
CA ILE A 373 -4.99 -7.88 19.61
C ILE A 373 -5.13 -8.35 18.14
N VAL A 374 -6.00 -7.72 17.36
CA VAL A 374 -6.18 -7.96 15.93
C VAL A 374 -5.23 -7.07 15.10
N ASN A 375 -5.04 -5.82 15.53
CA ASN A 375 -4.38 -4.79 14.71
C ASN A 375 -2.90 -4.58 15.07
N GLN A 376 -2.47 -4.85 16.30
CA GLN A 376 -1.10 -4.61 16.74
C GLN A 376 -0.07 -5.36 15.91
N ILE A 377 1.13 -4.79 15.82
CA ILE A 377 2.28 -5.45 15.21
C ILE A 377 2.97 -6.34 16.27
N ASP A 378 3.08 -7.62 15.97
CA ASP A 378 3.93 -8.54 16.73
C ASP A 378 5.30 -8.69 16.05
N ILE A 379 6.25 -7.88 16.47
CA ILE A 379 7.59 -7.87 15.88
C ILE A 379 8.36 -9.19 16.14
N SER A 380 7.92 -10.03 17.07
CA SER A 380 8.54 -11.33 17.32
C SER A 380 8.39 -12.28 16.14
N MET A 381 7.37 -12.08 15.32
CA MET A 381 7.11 -12.83 14.08
C MET A 381 8.26 -12.67 13.08
N LYS A 382 8.96 -11.52 13.09
CA LYS A 382 10.18 -11.32 12.29
C LYS A 382 11.24 -12.40 12.55
N LYS A 383 11.42 -12.83 13.80
CA LYS A 383 12.33 -13.91 14.15
C LYS A 383 11.77 -15.27 13.77
N LYS A 384 10.48 -15.49 14.00
CA LYS A 384 9.79 -16.75 13.71
C LYS A 384 9.79 -17.07 12.21
N PHE A 385 9.56 -16.05 11.37
CA PHE A 385 9.52 -16.13 9.90
C PHE A 385 10.69 -15.39 9.26
N SER A 386 11.88 -15.56 9.83
CA SER A 386 13.09 -14.87 9.38
C SER A 386 13.46 -15.18 7.92
N ASP A 387 13.15 -16.35 7.43
CA ASP A 387 13.36 -16.75 6.04
C ASP A 387 12.47 -15.94 5.07
N VAL A 388 11.21 -15.70 5.41
CA VAL A 388 10.31 -14.83 4.63
C VAL A 388 10.79 -13.39 4.70
N TYR A 389 11.04 -12.87 5.92
CA TYR A 389 11.57 -11.51 6.11
C TYR A 389 12.85 -11.26 5.32
N ASN A 390 13.80 -12.18 5.39
CA ASN A 390 15.07 -12.07 4.69
C ASN A 390 14.92 -12.13 3.17
N THR A 391 13.92 -12.85 2.67
CA THR A 391 13.59 -12.81 1.23
C THR A 391 13.10 -11.41 0.81
N TYR A 392 12.20 -10.78 1.58
CA TYR A 392 11.76 -9.40 1.32
C TYR A 392 12.94 -8.42 1.33
N LYS A 393 13.77 -8.47 2.37
CA LYS A 393 14.96 -7.64 2.51
C LYS A 393 15.93 -7.78 1.33
N ALA A 394 16.22 -9.02 0.93
CA ALA A 394 17.09 -9.29 -0.22
C ALA A 394 16.50 -8.77 -1.55
N LEU A 395 15.21 -8.96 -1.77
CA LEU A 395 14.53 -8.45 -2.96
C LEU A 395 14.50 -6.92 -3.03
N ILE A 396 14.27 -6.25 -1.90
CA ILE A 396 14.33 -4.78 -1.80
C ILE A 396 15.75 -4.30 -2.12
N SER A 397 16.76 -4.92 -1.53
CA SER A 397 18.17 -4.60 -1.79
C SER A 397 18.55 -4.84 -3.25
N PHE A 398 18.13 -5.98 -3.82
CA PHE A 398 18.37 -6.32 -5.22
C PHE A 398 17.70 -5.32 -6.17
N ARG A 399 16.43 -4.95 -5.93
CA ARG A 399 15.73 -3.94 -6.71
C ARG A 399 16.43 -2.58 -6.65
N LYS A 400 16.86 -2.12 -5.49
CA LYS A 400 17.57 -0.84 -5.32
C LYS A 400 18.86 -0.80 -6.12
N ALA A 401 19.61 -1.88 -6.12
CA ALA A 401 20.85 -2.02 -6.88
C ALA A 401 20.62 -2.11 -8.39
N ASN A 402 19.44 -2.52 -8.83
CA ASN A 402 19.07 -2.73 -10.24
C ASN A 402 17.81 -1.93 -10.62
N LYS A 403 17.75 -0.67 -10.16
CA LYS A 403 16.58 0.21 -10.38
C LYS A 403 16.29 0.53 -11.85
N ILE A 404 17.29 0.47 -12.71
CA ILE A 404 17.13 0.68 -14.15
C ILE A 404 16.31 -0.45 -14.76
N GLU A 405 16.59 -1.68 -14.35
CA GLU A 405 15.91 -2.87 -14.87
C GLU A 405 14.51 -3.05 -14.27
N PHE A 406 14.30 -2.71 -12.99
CA PHE A 406 13.04 -3.01 -12.28
C PHE A 406 12.22 -1.77 -11.88
N GLY A 407 12.63 -0.56 -12.27
CA GLY A 407 11.92 0.69 -11.96
C GLY A 407 10.96 1.14 -13.05
N ALA A 408 11.52 1.43 -14.23
CA ALA A 408 10.77 1.98 -15.37
C ALA A 408 11.36 1.54 -16.72
N ASN A 409 11.68 0.26 -16.85
CA ASN A 409 12.21 -0.29 -18.09
C ASN A 409 11.09 -0.54 -19.12
N GLU A 410 10.99 0.33 -20.10
CA GLU A 410 9.98 0.25 -21.16
C GLU A 410 10.15 -0.98 -22.08
N ASN A 411 11.32 -1.62 -22.09
CA ASN A 411 11.59 -2.81 -22.86
C ASN A 411 11.33 -4.12 -22.09
N ALA A 412 10.82 -4.02 -20.85
CA ALA A 412 10.46 -5.20 -20.08
C ALA A 412 9.34 -5.98 -20.77
N SER A 413 9.46 -7.31 -20.80
CA SER A 413 8.48 -8.20 -21.41
C SER A 413 8.19 -9.40 -20.53
N ALA A 414 6.93 -9.82 -20.48
CA ALA A 414 6.50 -11.00 -19.74
C ALA A 414 5.58 -11.87 -20.61
N GLN A 415 5.66 -13.16 -20.44
CA GLN A 415 4.80 -14.12 -21.14
C GLN A 415 4.58 -15.38 -20.31
N MET A 416 3.43 -15.97 -20.43
CA MET A 416 3.17 -17.33 -19.93
C MET A 416 3.86 -18.32 -20.87
N ILE A 417 4.69 -19.22 -20.34
CA ILE A 417 5.40 -20.24 -21.10
C ILE A 417 4.81 -21.64 -20.93
N SER A 418 4.09 -21.84 -19.84
CA SER A 418 3.25 -23.02 -19.56
C SER A 418 2.20 -22.62 -18.52
N PRO A 419 1.17 -23.44 -18.25
CA PRO A 419 0.21 -23.13 -17.19
C PRO A 419 0.91 -22.78 -15.88
N ASN A 420 0.52 -21.67 -15.28
CA ASN A 420 1.05 -21.15 -14.01
C ASN A 420 2.57 -20.83 -13.99
N VAL A 421 3.20 -20.68 -15.19
CA VAL A 421 4.61 -20.29 -15.28
C VAL A 421 4.78 -19.07 -16.17
N VAL A 422 5.38 -18.02 -15.60
CA VAL A 422 5.66 -16.78 -16.31
C VAL A 422 7.17 -16.61 -16.47
N LYS A 423 7.61 -16.35 -17.72
CA LYS A 423 8.94 -15.83 -18.02
C LYS A 423 8.87 -14.32 -18.15
N TYR A 424 9.71 -13.63 -17.42
CA TYR A 424 9.81 -12.17 -17.43
C TYR A 424 11.25 -11.76 -17.75
N VAL A 425 11.41 -10.84 -18.70
CA VAL A 425 12.72 -10.31 -19.11
C VAL A 425 12.75 -8.82 -18.86
N SER A 426 13.77 -8.34 -18.15
CA SER A 426 14.00 -6.93 -17.92
C SER A 426 15.50 -6.60 -17.92
N GLY A 427 15.93 -5.85 -18.93
CA GLY A 427 17.34 -5.56 -19.16
C GLY A 427 18.17 -6.85 -19.25
N LYS A 428 19.20 -6.93 -18.43
CA LYS A 428 20.08 -8.11 -18.34
C LYS A 428 19.52 -9.28 -17.52
N PHE A 429 18.28 -9.20 -17.04
CA PHE A 429 17.72 -10.24 -16.20
C PHE A 429 16.59 -10.99 -16.91
N THR A 430 16.56 -12.29 -16.71
CA THR A 430 15.42 -13.17 -16.97
C THR A 430 14.94 -13.72 -15.63
N VAL A 431 13.65 -13.62 -15.36
CA VAL A 431 13.01 -14.15 -14.16
C VAL A 431 11.95 -15.17 -14.55
N TYR A 432 11.96 -16.31 -13.91
CA TYR A 432 10.90 -17.29 -14.00
C TYR A 432 10.12 -17.31 -12.70
N PHE A 433 8.79 -17.26 -12.82
CA PHE A 433 7.86 -17.43 -11.71
C PHE A 433 7.08 -18.71 -11.94
N ASN A 434 7.17 -19.67 -11.04
CA ASN A 434 6.44 -20.93 -11.08
C ASN A 434 5.48 -21.00 -9.88
N SER A 435 4.18 -20.99 -10.13
CA SER A 435 3.16 -21.14 -9.08
C SER A 435 2.54 -22.55 -9.04
N ASN A 436 3.04 -23.51 -9.80
CA ASN A 436 2.64 -24.91 -9.70
C ASN A 436 3.17 -25.52 -8.39
N SER A 437 2.51 -26.61 -7.95
CA SER A 437 2.95 -27.48 -6.85
C SER A 437 4.10 -28.41 -7.22
N GLU A 438 4.58 -28.37 -8.47
CA GLU A 438 5.66 -29.21 -8.97
C GLU A 438 6.71 -28.33 -9.68
N PRO A 439 7.97 -28.78 -9.72
CA PRO A 439 9.01 -28.13 -10.51
C PRO A 439 8.68 -28.15 -12.01
N VAL A 440 9.05 -27.08 -12.71
CA VAL A 440 8.84 -26.96 -14.16
C VAL A 440 10.15 -26.90 -14.91
N SER A 441 10.27 -27.70 -15.96
CA SER A 441 11.45 -27.70 -16.82
C SER A 441 11.53 -26.41 -17.65
N VAL A 442 12.72 -25.82 -17.68
CA VAL A 442 13.08 -24.67 -18.53
C VAL A 442 14.42 -24.94 -19.18
N SER A 443 14.74 -24.18 -20.23
CA SER A 443 16.07 -24.23 -20.86
C SER A 443 16.60 -22.80 -20.94
N ASP A 444 17.52 -22.47 -20.05
CA ASP A 444 18.14 -21.14 -19.99
C ASP A 444 19.57 -21.26 -19.43
N SER A 445 20.35 -20.20 -19.50
CA SER A 445 21.70 -20.16 -18.94
C SER A 445 22.08 -18.75 -18.50
N GLY A 446 22.94 -18.65 -17.52
CA GLY A 446 23.43 -17.38 -16.99
C GLY A 446 23.82 -17.51 -15.52
N LYS A 447 24.08 -16.37 -14.89
CA LYS A 447 24.43 -16.31 -13.47
C LYS A 447 23.16 -16.26 -12.63
N ILE A 448 22.94 -17.25 -11.76
CA ILE A 448 21.79 -17.24 -10.86
C ILE A 448 22.02 -16.20 -9.78
N ILE A 449 21.00 -15.35 -9.55
CA ILE A 449 20.94 -14.49 -8.36
C ILE A 449 20.40 -15.34 -7.22
N GLN A 450 21.27 -15.58 -6.24
CA GLN A 450 20.93 -16.37 -5.06
C GLN A 450 20.42 -15.46 -3.95
N ILE A 451 19.19 -15.66 -3.53
CA ILE A 451 18.60 -15.01 -2.35
C ILE A 451 19.02 -15.79 -1.10
N ASN A 452 19.65 -15.11 -0.16
CA ASN A 452 20.07 -15.73 1.11
C ASN A 452 19.00 -15.50 2.19
N GLU A 453 18.21 -16.51 2.43
CA GLU A 453 17.12 -16.48 3.42
C GLU A 453 17.61 -16.46 4.88
N LYS A 454 18.92 -16.64 5.13
CA LYS A 454 19.49 -16.60 6.49
C LYS A 454 19.81 -15.19 6.97
N ASP A 455 20.24 -14.30 6.07
CA ASP A 455 20.72 -12.96 6.41
C ASP A 455 20.09 -11.82 5.60
N GLY A 456 19.24 -12.14 4.61
CA GLY A 456 18.56 -11.17 3.77
C GLY A 456 19.49 -10.47 2.76
N THR A 457 20.59 -11.11 2.39
CA THR A 457 21.46 -10.66 1.30
C THR A 457 21.15 -11.38 0.00
N TYR A 458 21.75 -10.92 -1.08
CA TYR A 458 21.79 -11.67 -2.34
C TYR A 458 23.21 -11.74 -2.87
N SER A 459 23.48 -12.74 -3.69
CA SER A 459 24.77 -12.89 -4.40
C SER A 459 24.58 -13.29 -5.86
N VAL A 460 25.59 -12.99 -6.66
CA VAL A 460 25.64 -13.40 -8.06
C VAL A 460 26.46 -14.67 -8.16
N GLY A 461 25.81 -15.78 -8.49
CA GLY A 461 26.44 -17.07 -8.66
C GLY A 461 27.30 -17.20 -9.91
N LYS A 462 27.86 -18.37 -10.12
CA LYS A 462 28.55 -18.71 -11.38
C LYS A 462 27.55 -18.88 -12.49
N SER A 463 27.99 -18.76 -13.76
CA SER A 463 27.19 -19.07 -14.91
C SER A 463 26.94 -20.59 -15.00
N VAL A 464 25.67 -20.95 -15.07
CA VAL A 464 25.20 -22.35 -15.13
C VAL A 464 24.07 -22.50 -16.13
N SER A 465 23.81 -23.73 -16.57
CA SER A 465 22.57 -24.06 -17.26
C SER A 465 21.46 -24.21 -16.23
N VAL A 466 20.32 -23.57 -16.48
CA VAL A 466 19.12 -23.66 -15.64
C VAL A 466 18.13 -24.57 -16.36
N SER A 467 17.88 -25.74 -15.81
CA SER A 467 17.00 -26.76 -16.40
C SER A 467 15.65 -26.86 -15.71
N SER A 468 15.49 -26.25 -14.54
CA SER A 468 14.25 -26.34 -13.76
C SER A 468 14.03 -25.10 -12.89
N VAL A 469 12.75 -24.78 -12.67
CA VAL A 469 12.28 -23.81 -11.65
C VAL A 469 11.49 -24.60 -10.61
N PRO A 470 11.89 -24.56 -9.33
CA PRO A 470 11.18 -25.30 -8.28
C PRO A 470 9.70 -24.91 -8.15
N GLU A 471 8.93 -25.71 -7.49
CA GLU A 471 7.51 -25.45 -7.16
C GLU A 471 7.37 -24.17 -6.31
N LYS A 472 6.30 -23.41 -6.54
CA LYS A 472 5.93 -22.18 -5.80
C LYS A 472 7.14 -21.27 -5.54
N SER A 473 7.91 -21.00 -6.59
CA SER A 473 9.17 -20.26 -6.47
C SER A 473 9.44 -19.36 -7.67
N PHE A 474 10.55 -18.65 -7.57
CA PHE A 474 11.10 -17.85 -8.66
C PHE A 474 12.60 -18.08 -8.81
N VAL A 475 13.10 -17.88 -10.03
CA VAL A 475 14.54 -17.93 -10.33
C VAL A 475 14.92 -16.69 -11.12
N ILE A 476 15.93 -15.96 -10.65
CA ILE A 476 16.48 -14.78 -11.33
C ILE A 476 17.81 -15.16 -11.99
N ILE A 477 17.92 -14.92 -13.28
CA ILE A 477 19.11 -15.22 -14.10
C ILE A 477 19.64 -13.91 -14.67
N GLN A 478 20.90 -13.61 -14.41
CA GLN A 478 21.62 -12.52 -15.06
C GLN A 478 22.32 -13.07 -16.32
N LYS A 479 22.01 -12.45 -17.46
CA LYS A 479 22.62 -12.76 -18.77
C LYS A 479 23.99 -12.08 -18.92
#